data_7aa69f0b50c16d9db09bf45db1a3a9a9
#
_entry.id   7aa69f0b50c16d9db09bf45db1a3a9a9
#
_cell.length_a   1.000
_cell.length_b   1.000
_cell.length_c   1.000
_cell.angle_alpha   90.00
_cell.angle_beta   90.00
_cell.angle_gamma   90.00
#
_symmetry.space_group_name_H-M   'P 1'
#
loop_
_entity.id
_entity.type
_entity.pdbx_description
1 polymer ?
#
loop_
_entity_poly.entity_id
_entity_poly.type
_entity_poly.pdbx_seq_one_letter_code
_entity_poly.pdbx_strand_id
1 'polypeptide(L)'
;MRRPWFIAVTGVLLLLGIAAVGWSRVVPEASRIPTATLQRGSVTVRVHAAGDLRATKSMQMFVPPMGGQLTIVSLANSGAAIKSGDVIAEFDASEPEFALEQASFELQLADQEIAKAEAEGAVLAAEDEVSLLTARFNVRRAEMDAKANELVGSLVAQQNLMLLAEARDRLAALERAVQSHRETSKAATAVIRERRMKAQVAVAVAQRNIDSLLMRAPFDGVVSIKQNFNAYGGIVFGGTSMPDFRAGDTAGGGTLLAELIDTSGVEVTAKLAEQDRANVAPGQPVEILVDASPDLRLQGTVRSVSSVASRQMFEASGDRKFDIAFDVKGGAAQVRPGVSAAIAISGQVFENAIYVPRAAVFDVTGQPTVYVKVANGFEPRPVKIKARTETQAVIEGLETPAEVALVNPSKAGSSSKPGSTAGPQPQAPR
;
A
#
# COMPACT_ATOMS: atom_id res chain seq x y z
N MET A 1 -76.61 -74.71 -41.30
CA MET A 1 -76.00 -73.60 -42.11
C MET A 1 -75.88 -72.37 -41.25
N ARG A 2 -74.77 -72.12 -40.55
CA ARG A 2 -74.52 -70.91 -39.71
C ARG A 2 -73.63 -69.91 -40.48
N ARG A 3 -74.11 -68.71 -40.75
CA ARG A 3 -73.56 -67.71 -41.64
C ARG A 3 -72.27 -67.12 -41.08
N PRO A 4 -71.13 -67.09 -41.79
CA PRO A 4 -69.84 -66.60 -41.34
C PRO A 4 -69.72 -65.03 -41.34
N TRP A 5 -70.83 -64.34 -41.65
CA TRP A 5 -70.80 -62.85 -41.79
C TRP A 5 -70.77 -62.16 -40.44
N PHE A 6 -71.33 -62.76 -39.37
CA PHE A 6 -71.24 -62.06 -38.03
C PHE A 6 -69.84 -62.02 -37.46
N ILE A 7 -68.94 -62.94 -37.79
CA ILE A 7 -67.51 -62.86 -37.33
C ILE A 7 -66.73 -61.81 -38.07
N ALA A 8 -67.02 -61.50 -39.32
CA ALA A 8 -66.33 -60.48 -40.11
C ALA A 8 -66.74 -59.06 -39.64
N VAL A 9 -68.02 -58.82 -39.28
CA VAL A 9 -68.51 -57.52 -38.84
C VAL A 9 -68.00 -57.17 -37.43
N THR A 10 -67.89 -58.18 -36.54
CA THR A 10 -67.34 -57.96 -35.18
C THR A 10 -65.81 -57.72 -35.26
N GLY A 11 -65.08 -58.31 -36.17
CA GLY A 11 -63.65 -58.09 -36.37
C GLY A 11 -63.32 -56.65 -36.88
N VAL A 12 -64.16 -56.18 -37.84
CA VAL A 12 -63.97 -54.79 -38.35
C VAL A 12 -64.33 -53.75 -37.34
N LEU A 13 -65.39 -53.95 -36.48
CA LEU A 13 -65.68 -53.00 -35.39
C LEU A 13 -64.64 -53.02 -34.30
N LEU A 14 -64.01 -54.11 -34.01
CA LEU A 14 -62.92 -54.23 -33.01
C LEU A 14 -61.64 -53.55 -33.53
N LEU A 15 -61.33 -53.65 -34.80
CA LEU A 15 -60.20 -52.99 -35.44
C LEU A 15 -60.42 -51.41 -35.54
N LEU A 16 -61.64 -50.99 -35.83
CA LEU A 16 -61.99 -49.56 -35.79
C LEU A 16 -61.98 -48.99 -34.37
N GLY A 17 -62.38 -49.76 -33.35
CA GLY A 17 -62.27 -49.36 -31.94
C GLY A 17 -60.80 -49.22 -31.47
N ILE A 18 -59.93 -50.12 -31.89
CA ILE A 18 -58.49 -50.07 -31.57
C ILE A 18 -57.82 -48.89 -32.31
N ALA A 19 -58.19 -48.59 -33.54
CA ALA A 19 -57.68 -47.42 -34.28
C ALA A 19 -58.14 -46.09 -33.64
N ALA A 20 -59.40 -46.02 -33.16
CA ALA A 20 -59.92 -44.82 -32.49
C ALA A 20 -59.29 -44.56 -31.12
N VAL A 21 -58.99 -45.67 -30.36
CA VAL A 21 -58.29 -45.57 -29.05
C VAL A 21 -56.77 -45.29 -29.26
N GLY A 22 -56.16 -45.78 -30.35
CA GLY A 22 -54.77 -45.44 -30.71
C GLY A 22 -54.59 -43.98 -31.10
N TRP A 23 -55.60 -43.38 -31.79
CA TRP A 23 -55.50 -41.98 -32.20
C TRP A 23 -55.83 -40.97 -31.09
N SER A 24 -56.55 -41.38 -30.03
CA SER A 24 -56.83 -40.49 -28.88
C SER A 24 -55.67 -40.42 -27.87
N ARG A 25 -54.58 -41.22 -28.03
CA ARG A 25 -53.39 -41.18 -27.15
C ARG A 25 -52.17 -40.52 -27.72
N VAL A 26 -52.19 -40.00 -28.93
CA VAL A 26 -51.16 -39.14 -29.46
C VAL A 26 -51.56 -37.66 -29.31
N VAL A 27 -51.81 -37.26 -28.08
CA VAL A 27 -51.64 -35.83 -27.73
C VAL A 27 -50.14 -35.68 -27.52
N PRO A 28 -49.43 -34.92 -28.33
CA PRO A 28 -48.03 -34.62 -28.04
C PRO A 28 -48.03 -33.97 -26.67
N GLU A 29 -47.39 -34.58 -25.69
CA GLU A 29 -47.05 -33.97 -24.41
C GLU A 29 -46.21 -32.74 -24.74
N ALA A 30 -46.90 -31.61 -25.04
CA ALA A 30 -46.26 -30.34 -25.25
C ALA A 30 -45.40 -30.14 -24.01
N SER A 31 -44.13 -30.30 -24.17
CA SER A 31 -43.10 -30.08 -23.17
C SER A 31 -43.53 -28.81 -22.44
N ARG A 32 -43.90 -28.93 -21.17
CA ARG A 32 -44.41 -27.77 -20.36
C ARG A 32 -43.21 -26.89 -20.09
N ILE A 33 -42.89 -26.05 -21.08
CA ILE A 33 -41.86 -25.04 -20.90
C ILE A 33 -42.35 -24.12 -19.79
N PRO A 34 -41.62 -24.02 -18.69
CA PRO A 34 -42.02 -23.13 -17.59
C PRO A 34 -42.06 -21.68 -18.10
N THR A 35 -43.12 -20.96 -17.81
CA THR A 35 -43.32 -19.57 -18.22
C THR A 35 -43.37 -18.66 -16.99
N ALA A 36 -42.97 -17.41 -17.19
CA ALA A 36 -43.18 -16.33 -16.22
C ALA A 36 -43.93 -15.18 -16.87
N THR A 37 -44.75 -14.50 -16.11
CA THR A 37 -45.44 -13.30 -16.59
C THR A 37 -44.54 -12.08 -16.50
N LEU A 38 -44.60 -11.22 -17.53
CA LEU A 38 -44.01 -9.89 -17.46
C LEU A 38 -44.67 -9.10 -16.34
N GLN A 39 -43.85 -8.54 -15.48
CA GLN A 39 -44.32 -7.68 -14.40
C GLN A 39 -43.87 -6.24 -14.65
N ARG A 40 -44.71 -5.31 -14.21
CA ARG A 40 -44.41 -3.88 -14.24
C ARG A 40 -44.35 -3.37 -12.79
N GLY A 41 -43.23 -2.74 -12.44
CA GLY A 41 -43.03 -2.27 -11.07
C GLY A 41 -41.73 -1.48 -10.91
N SER A 42 -41.46 -1.15 -9.67
CA SER A 42 -40.17 -0.53 -9.31
C SER A 42 -39.11 -1.60 -9.11
N VAL A 43 -38.01 -1.51 -9.84
CA VAL A 43 -36.85 -2.42 -9.71
C VAL A 43 -35.65 -1.62 -9.28
N THR A 44 -35.11 -1.95 -8.10
CA THR A 44 -33.87 -1.37 -7.59
C THR A 44 -32.72 -2.29 -7.98
N VAL A 45 -31.74 -1.77 -8.70
CA VAL A 45 -30.52 -2.51 -9.01
C VAL A 45 -29.66 -2.53 -7.75
N ARG A 46 -29.45 -3.72 -7.17
CA ARG A 46 -28.53 -3.91 -6.06
C ARG A 46 -27.24 -4.54 -6.59
N VAL A 47 -26.12 -3.96 -6.21
CA VAL A 47 -24.79 -4.50 -6.52
C VAL A 47 -24.18 -5.01 -5.24
N HIS A 48 -23.77 -6.27 -5.24
CA HIS A 48 -23.11 -6.91 -4.10
C HIS A 48 -21.60 -6.95 -4.33
N ALA A 49 -20.85 -6.56 -3.31
CA ALA A 49 -19.40 -6.60 -3.32
C ALA A 49 -18.89 -7.17 -1.98
N ALA A 50 -17.83 -7.95 -2.02
CA ALA A 50 -17.08 -8.32 -0.84
C ALA A 50 -15.97 -7.29 -0.61
N GLY A 51 -15.81 -6.86 0.62
CA GLY A 51 -14.83 -5.86 0.98
C GLY A 51 -14.23 -6.10 2.36
N ASP A 52 -13.23 -5.29 2.68
CA ASP A 52 -12.52 -5.34 3.94
C ASP A 52 -12.63 -4.00 4.66
N LEU A 53 -12.76 -4.09 5.98
CA LEU A 53 -12.69 -2.93 6.85
C LEU A 53 -11.22 -2.61 7.14
N ARG A 54 -10.79 -1.42 6.78
CA ARG A 54 -9.43 -0.95 7.03
C ARG A 54 -9.44 0.23 7.99
N ALA A 55 -8.38 0.37 8.75
CA ALA A 55 -8.20 1.58 9.52
C ALA A 55 -8.03 2.78 8.59
N THR A 56 -8.62 3.90 8.95
CA THR A 56 -8.47 5.16 8.20
C THR A 56 -7.02 5.64 8.19
N LYS A 57 -6.27 5.30 9.25
CA LYS A 57 -4.87 5.64 9.40
C LYS A 57 -4.09 4.45 9.93
N SER A 58 -3.05 4.06 9.22
CA SER A 58 -2.06 3.10 9.70
C SER A 58 -0.66 3.60 9.37
N MET A 59 0.33 3.22 10.17
CA MET A 59 1.72 3.56 9.96
C MET A 59 2.59 2.31 10.07
N GLN A 60 3.34 2.05 9.03
CA GLN A 60 4.35 1.00 9.01
C GLN A 60 5.61 1.47 9.75
N MET A 61 6.09 0.64 10.65
CA MET A 61 7.24 0.92 11.50
C MET A 61 8.40 0.00 11.11
N PHE A 62 9.45 0.64 10.64
CA PHE A 62 10.64 -0.06 10.14
C PHE A 62 11.78 0.03 11.16
N VAL A 63 12.58 -1.03 11.21
CA VAL A 63 13.84 -1.04 11.96
C VAL A 63 14.72 0.11 11.45
N PRO A 64 15.36 0.90 12.35
CA PRO A 64 16.22 2.00 11.95
C PRO A 64 17.29 1.57 10.95
N PRO A 65 17.54 2.37 9.88
CA PRO A 65 18.49 2.02 8.82
C PRO A 65 19.94 2.25 9.28
N MET A 66 20.36 1.51 10.30
CA MET A 66 21.74 1.47 10.78
C MET A 66 22.48 0.26 10.16
N GLY A 67 23.78 0.34 10.04
CA GLY A 67 24.59 -0.77 9.54
C GLY A 67 24.50 -2.00 10.44
N GLY A 68 24.36 -3.18 9.84
CA GLY A 68 24.31 -4.45 10.58
C GLY A 68 22.89 -4.90 10.96
N GLN A 69 22.84 -5.84 11.90
CA GLN A 69 21.60 -6.37 12.48
C GLN A 69 21.45 -5.80 13.89
N LEU A 70 20.25 -5.36 14.23
CA LEU A 70 19.91 -4.87 15.54
C LEU A 70 19.18 -5.97 16.32
N THR A 71 19.57 -6.16 17.58
CA THR A 71 18.88 -7.06 18.50
C THR A 71 17.73 -6.34 19.18
N ILE A 72 16.55 -6.94 19.17
CA ILE A 72 15.35 -6.42 19.84
C ILE A 72 15.45 -6.73 21.34
N VAL A 73 15.54 -5.71 22.18
CA VAL A 73 15.58 -5.85 23.64
C VAL A 73 14.17 -5.98 24.19
N SER A 74 13.28 -5.09 23.79
CA SER A 74 11.87 -5.16 24.17
C SER A 74 10.96 -4.89 22.96
N LEU A 75 9.78 -5.51 22.96
CA LEU A 75 8.80 -5.40 21.91
C LEU A 75 7.39 -5.46 22.49
N ALA A 76 6.53 -4.56 22.06
CA ALA A 76 5.12 -4.57 22.45
C ALA A 76 4.44 -5.86 21.96
N ASN A 77 3.43 -6.33 22.68
CA ASN A 77 2.66 -7.49 22.25
C ASN A 77 1.78 -7.15 21.04
N SER A 78 1.67 -8.07 20.10
CA SER A 78 0.73 -7.93 18.99
C SER A 78 -0.71 -7.82 19.51
N GLY A 79 -1.47 -6.83 19.04
CA GLY A 79 -2.82 -6.53 19.50
C GLY A 79 -2.89 -5.63 20.74
N ALA A 80 -1.76 -5.19 21.29
CA ALA A 80 -1.75 -4.26 22.42
C ALA A 80 -2.21 -2.86 22.00
N ALA A 81 -3.05 -2.24 22.83
CA ALA A 81 -3.41 -0.83 22.69
C ALA A 81 -2.28 0.05 23.25
N ILE A 82 -1.80 0.96 22.45
CA ILE A 82 -0.64 1.83 22.73
C ILE A 82 -1.05 3.29 22.56
N LYS A 83 -0.55 4.14 23.43
CA LYS A 83 -0.74 5.60 23.38
C LYS A 83 0.41 6.28 22.63
N SER A 84 0.12 7.45 22.10
CA SER A 84 1.15 8.31 21.51
C SER A 84 2.30 8.58 22.47
N GLY A 85 3.54 8.34 22.02
CA GLY A 85 4.76 8.46 22.82
C GLY A 85 5.23 7.17 23.52
N ASP A 86 4.37 6.15 23.67
CA ASP A 86 4.77 4.87 24.26
C ASP A 86 5.79 4.15 23.38
N VAL A 87 6.66 3.36 24.00
CA VAL A 87 7.67 2.56 23.30
C VAL A 87 7.04 1.31 22.70
N ILE A 88 7.18 1.13 21.40
CA ILE A 88 6.74 -0.07 20.67
C ILE A 88 7.86 -1.11 20.61
N ALA A 89 9.07 -0.66 20.32
CA ALA A 89 10.25 -1.51 20.27
C ALA A 89 11.48 -0.76 20.79
N GLU A 90 12.36 -1.48 21.44
CA GLU A 90 13.65 -1.03 21.94
C GLU A 90 14.71 -1.97 21.39
N PHE A 91 15.78 -1.40 20.84
CA PHE A 91 16.90 -2.15 20.29
C PHE A 91 18.13 -1.98 21.17
N ASP A 92 19.07 -2.92 21.09
CA ASP A 92 20.33 -2.87 21.80
C ASP A 92 21.15 -1.64 21.39
N ALA A 93 21.45 -0.80 22.36
CA ALA A 93 22.18 0.45 22.21
C ALA A 93 23.69 0.34 22.45
N SER A 94 24.19 -0.86 22.84
CA SER A 94 25.58 -1.03 23.31
C SER A 94 26.62 -0.54 22.30
N GLU A 95 26.47 -0.86 21.01
CA GLU A 95 27.40 -0.43 19.96
C GLU A 95 27.28 1.08 19.67
N PRO A 96 26.08 1.66 19.46
CA PRO A 96 25.91 3.11 19.32
C PRO A 96 26.34 3.92 20.55
N GLU A 97 26.15 3.43 21.77
CA GLU A 97 26.64 4.07 23.00
C GLU A 97 28.18 4.11 23.03
N PHE A 98 28.84 3.01 22.69
CA PHE A 98 30.30 2.99 22.55
C PHE A 98 30.78 3.98 21.48
N ALA A 99 30.08 4.04 20.33
CA ALA A 99 30.41 5.00 19.27
C ALA A 99 30.23 6.47 19.74
N LEU A 100 29.21 6.75 20.57
CA LEU A 100 29.02 8.06 21.18
C LEU A 100 30.16 8.40 22.13
N GLU A 101 30.57 7.46 22.98
CA GLU A 101 31.68 7.66 23.91
C GLU A 101 32.97 7.95 23.15
N GLN A 102 33.30 7.16 22.14
CA GLN A 102 34.47 7.38 21.28
C GLN A 102 34.43 8.77 20.62
N ALA A 103 33.30 9.15 20.00
CA ALA A 103 33.17 10.46 19.36
C ALA A 103 33.27 11.60 20.37
N SER A 104 32.80 11.41 21.60
CA SER A 104 32.89 12.41 22.68
C SER A 104 34.36 12.62 23.14
N PHE A 105 35.14 11.54 23.23
CA PHE A 105 36.58 11.62 23.52
C PHE A 105 37.34 12.32 22.39
N GLU A 106 37.03 12.02 21.14
CA GLU A 106 37.65 12.72 19.98
C GLU A 106 37.35 14.22 20.01
N LEU A 107 36.11 14.59 20.40
CA LEU A 107 35.73 16.00 20.56
C LEU A 107 36.54 16.68 21.68
N GLN A 108 36.63 16.03 22.85
CA GLN A 108 37.43 16.56 23.96
C GLN A 108 38.90 16.70 23.62
N LEU A 109 39.48 15.72 22.90
CA LEU A 109 40.85 15.79 22.42
C LEU A 109 41.06 16.99 21.49
N ALA A 110 40.14 17.18 20.52
CA ALA A 110 40.20 18.33 19.60
C ALA A 110 40.07 19.67 20.34
N ASP A 111 39.24 19.76 21.39
CA ASP A 111 39.13 20.96 22.22
C ASP A 111 40.44 21.26 22.97
N GLN A 112 41.12 20.23 23.50
CA GLN A 112 42.43 20.37 24.13
C GLN A 112 43.53 20.76 23.13
N GLU A 113 43.50 20.18 21.93
CA GLU A 113 44.45 20.54 20.85
C GLU A 113 44.27 22.00 20.42
N ILE A 114 43.04 22.51 20.34
CA ILE A 114 42.77 23.94 20.07
C ILE A 114 43.36 24.81 21.17
N ALA A 115 43.05 24.51 22.44
CA ALA A 115 43.56 25.28 23.56
C ALA A 115 45.10 25.32 23.59
N LYS A 116 45.74 24.18 23.30
CA LYS A 116 47.20 24.11 23.19
C LYS A 116 47.73 24.97 22.04
N ALA A 117 47.15 24.83 20.83
CA ALA A 117 47.57 25.57 19.66
C ALA A 117 47.38 27.09 19.83
N GLU A 118 46.29 27.50 20.50
CA GLU A 118 46.05 28.92 20.81
C GLU A 118 47.06 29.46 21.86
N ALA A 119 47.41 28.67 22.86
CA ALA A 119 48.44 29.03 23.85
C ALA A 119 49.83 29.12 23.21
N GLU A 120 50.22 28.16 22.39
CA GLU A 120 51.49 28.21 21.65
C GLU A 120 51.55 29.39 20.68
N GLY A 121 50.44 29.68 19.99
CA GLY A 121 50.34 30.85 19.13
C GLY A 121 50.43 32.17 19.92
N ALA A 122 49.90 32.26 21.11
CA ALA A 122 49.99 33.42 21.99
C ALA A 122 51.43 33.65 22.49
N VAL A 123 52.15 32.59 22.86
CA VAL A 123 53.56 32.65 23.26
C VAL A 123 54.40 33.18 22.10
N LEU A 124 54.28 32.59 20.91
CA LEU A 124 55.01 33.04 19.72
C LEU A 124 54.68 34.48 19.33
N ALA A 125 53.43 34.90 19.43
CA ALA A 125 53.02 36.28 19.19
C ALA A 125 53.65 37.27 20.19
N ALA A 126 53.80 36.89 21.45
CA ALA A 126 54.48 37.71 22.49
C ALA A 126 55.97 37.81 22.22
N GLU A 127 56.66 36.73 21.83
CA GLU A 127 58.07 36.73 21.42
C GLU A 127 58.34 37.61 20.19
N ASP A 128 57.45 37.50 19.20
CA ASP A 128 57.45 38.33 17.99
C ASP A 128 57.28 39.80 18.32
N GLU A 129 56.43 40.17 19.25
CA GLU A 129 56.19 41.55 19.68
C GLU A 129 57.43 42.15 20.35
N VAL A 130 58.10 41.39 21.24
CA VAL A 130 59.36 41.80 21.88
C VAL A 130 60.48 42.00 20.82
N SER A 131 60.56 41.06 19.87
CA SER A 131 61.55 41.16 18.79
C SER A 131 61.30 42.36 17.90
N LEU A 132 60.07 42.66 17.51
CA LEU A 132 59.69 43.84 16.74
C LEU A 132 59.98 45.15 17.51
N LEU A 133 59.67 45.20 18.79
CA LEU A 133 59.98 46.36 19.62
C LEU A 133 61.50 46.63 19.67
N THR A 134 62.28 45.59 19.83
CA THR A 134 63.77 45.67 19.83
C THR A 134 64.29 46.14 18.48
N ALA A 135 63.80 45.61 17.39
CA ALA A 135 64.18 46.03 16.04
C ALA A 135 63.81 47.49 15.74
N ARG A 136 62.61 47.93 16.16
CA ARG A 136 62.16 49.34 16.02
C ARG A 136 63.04 50.27 16.85
N PHE A 137 63.43 49.87 18.06
CA PHE A 137 64.39 50.62 18.88
C PHE A 137 65.75 50.76 18.20
N ASN A 138 66.29 49.70 17.61
CA ASN A 138 67.56 49.74 16.90
C ASN A 138 67.50 50.66 15.68
N VAL A 139 66.42 50.64 14.90
CA VAL A 139 66.21 51.61 13.80
C VAL A 139 66.20 53.03 14.32
N ARG A 140 65.45 53.31 15.40
CA ARG A 140 65.37 54.61 15.98
C ARG A 140 66.72 55.09 16.46
N ARG A 141 67.54 54.26 17.11
CA ARG A 141 68.91 54.57 17.51
C ARG A 141 69.81 54.91 16.29
N ALA A 142 69.79 54.05 15.25
CA ALA A 142 70.59 54.30 14.04
C ALA A 142 70.13 55.55 13.29
N GLU A 143 68.83 55.95 13.36
CA GLU A 143 68.35 57.24 12.81
C GLU A 143 68.89 58.45 13.58
N MET A 144 69.03 58.34 14.92
CA MET A 144 69.61 59.39 15.73
C MET A 144 71.12 59.51 15.42
N ASP A 145 71.82 58.41 15.30
CA ASP A 145 73.25 58.42 14.93
C ASP A 145 73.46 59.03 13.54
N ALA A 146 72.61 58.65 12.56
CA ALA A 146 72.66 59.27 11.21
C ALA A 146 72.33 60.77 11.17
N LYS A 147 71.45 61.26 12.06
CA LYS A 147 71.21 62.70 12.18
C LYS A 147 72.42 63.51 12.68
N ALA A 148 73.32 62.90 13.44
CA ALA A 148 74.55 63.47 13.90
C ALA A 148 75.69 63.47 12.84
N ASN A 149 75.46 63.02 11.64
CA ASN A 149 76.47 62.84 10.56
C ASN A 149 77.11 64.17 10.10
N GLU A 150 76.45 65.30 10.29
CA GLU A 150 77.03 66.64 10.00
C GLU A 150 78.11 67.00 10.96
N LEU A 151 78.25 66.36 12.10
CA LEU A 151 79.22 66.64 13.16
C LEU A 151 80.37 65.69 13.24
N VAL A 152 80.38 64.64 12.36
CA VAL A 152 81.37 63.53 12.37
C VAL A 152 82.16 63.46 11.05
N GLY A 153 83.28 62.73 11.03
CA GLY A 153 84.04 62.50 9.81
C GLY A 153 83.31 61.66 8.76
N SER A 154 83.66 61.84 7.45
CA SER A 154 82.97 61.23 6.31
C SER A 154 82.86 59.70 6.39
N LEU A 155 83.90 59.08 6.91
CA LEU A 155 83.94 57.57 7.06
C LEU A 155 82.92 57.11 8.09
N VAL A 156 82.80 57.81 9.24
CA VAL A 156 81.85 57.53 10.30
C VAL A 156 80.41 57.79 9.81
N ALA A 157 80.17 58.90 9.10
CA ALA A 157 78.94 59.19 8.46
C ALA A 157 78.46 58.09 7.49
N GLN A 158 79.35 57.59 6.67
CA GLN A 158 79.10 56.45 5.78
C GLN A 158 78.71 55.16 6.57
N GLN A 159 79.49 54.86 7.64
CA GLN A 159 79.20 53.73 8.51
C GLN A 159 77.77 53.86 9.17
N ASN A 160 77.36 55.04 9.66
CA ASN A 160 76.04 55.28 10.25
C ASN A 160 74.94 55.07 9.22
N LEU A 161 75.10 55.50 7.98
CA LEU A 161 74.12 55.26 6.93
C LEU A 161 73.99 53.78 6.58
N MET A 162 75.10 53.02 6.54
CA MET A 162 75.03 51.58 6.36
C MET A 162 74.30 50.84 7.51
N LEU A 163 74.62 51.20 8.77
CA LEU A 163 73.98 50.67 9.95
C LEU A 163 72.46 50.97 9.98
N LEU A 164 72.08 52.18 9.53
CA LEU A 164 70.67 52.52 9.40
C LEU A 164 69.96 51.69 8.34
N ALA A 165 70.60 51.48 7.17
CA ALA A 165 70.05 50.63 6.13
C ALA A 165 69.93 49.20 6.63
N GLU A 166 70.92 48.61 7.28
CA GLU A 166 70.88 47.27 7.87
C GLU A 166 69.77 47.15 8.92
N ALA A 167 69.64 48.13 9.82
CA ALA A 167 68.61 48.10 10.84
C ALA A 167 67.19 48.13 10.23
N ARG A 168 66.98 48.95 9.16
CA ARG A 168 65.70 49.00 8.44
C ARG A 168 65.39 47.68 7.71
N ASP A 169 66.40 47.13 7.01
CA ASP A 169 66.24 45.85 6.32
C ASP A 169 65.89 44.72 7.31
N ARG A 170 66.57 44.70 8.47
CA ARG A 170 66.28 43.74 9.53
C ARG A 170 64.89 43.89 10.10
N LEU A 171 64.38 45.11 10.32
CA LEU A 171 63.01 45.37 10.74
C LEU A 171 62.00 44.85 9.72
N ALA A 172 62.21 45.21 8.41
CA ALA A 172 61.35 44.76 7.33
C ALA A 172 61.34 43.24 7.15
N ALA A 173 62.47 42.57 7.36
CA ALA A 173 62.56 41.12 7.34
C ALA A 173 61.77 40.48 8.51
N LEU A 174 61.91 41.08 9.71
CA LEU A 174 61.18 40.62 10.91
C LEU A 174 59.68 40.83 10.81
N GLU A 175 59.23 41.98 10.27
CA GLU A 175 57.79 42.25 10.05
C GLU A 175 57.18 41.17 9.09
N ARG A 176 57.89 40.79 8.04
CA ARG A 176 57.47 39.71 7.16
C ARG A 176 57.42 38.33 7.87
N ALA A 177 58.45 38.05 8.70
CA ALA A 177 58.49 36.81 9.49
C ALA A 177 57.31 36.70 10.46
N VAL A 178 57.01 37.80 11.19
CA VAL A 178 55.88 37.87 12.12
C VAL A 178 54.53 37.70 11.41
N GLN A 179 54.37 38.28 10.22
CA GLN A 179 53.19 38.09 9.42
C GLN A 179 53.04 36.58 9.01
N SER A 180 54.10 35.97 8.58
CA SER A 180 54.13 34.53 8.22
C SER A 180 53.83 33.66 9.43
N HIS A 181 54.39 33.93 10.62
CA HIS A 181 54.09 33.22 11.85
C HIS A 181 52.60 33.29 12.21
N ARG A 182 52.00 34.49 12.08
CA ARG A 182 50.53 34.71 12.36
C ARG A 182 49.66 33.89 11.40
N GLU A 183 50.02 33.90 10.10
CA GLU A 183 49.29 33.12 9.08
C GLU A 183 49.39 31.62 9.31
N THR A 184 50.59 31.14 9.62
CA THR A 184 50.82 29.73 9.92
C THR A 184 50.08 29.27 11.18
N SER A 185 50.14 30.08 12.25
CA SER A 185 49.38 29.77 13.50
C SER A 185 47.88 29.76 13.27
N LYS A 186 47.31 30.72 12.51
CA LYS A 186 45.91 30.72 12.12
C LYS A 186 45.51 29.47 11.30
N ALA A 187 46.35 29.12 10.32
CA ALA A 187 46.11 27.97 9.49
C ALA A 187 46.16 26.65 10.31
N ALA A 188 47.14 26.51 11.20
CA ALA A 188 47.22 25.36 12.09
C ALA A 188 45.98 25.22 12.99
N THR A 189 45.58 26.33 13.61
CA THR A 189 44.35 26.38 14.45
C THR A 189 43.09 26.06 13.63
N ALA A 190 43.02 26.57 12.39
CA ALA A 190 41.87 26.29 11.50
C ALA A 190 41.73 24.78 11.21
N VAL A 191 42.81 24.07 10.93
CA VAL A 191 42.81 22.62 10.69
C VAL A 191 42.29 21.85 11.92
N ILE A 192 42.66 22.26 13.14
CA ILE A 192 42.20 21.60 14.36
C ILE A 192 40.72 21.92 14.60
N ARG A 193 40.27 23.16 14.31
CA ARG A 193 38.85 23.52 14.37
C ARG A 193 37.98 22.70 13.42
N GLU A 194 38.46 22.42 12.20
CA GLU A 194 37.76 21.51 11.29
C GLU A 194 37.69 20.06 11.85
N ARG A 195 38.77 19.57 12.48
CA ARG A 195 38.73 18.28 13.16
C ARG A 195 37.70 18.26 14.31
N ARG A 196 37.67 19.33 15.11
CA ARG A 196 36.67 19.52 16.17
C ARG A 196 35.24 19.47 15.58
N MET A 197 34.99 20.21 14.52
CA MET A 197 33.66 20.20 13.86
C MET A 197 33.27 18.81 13.38
N LYS A 198 34.20 18.08 12.77
CA LYS A 198 33.96 16.68 12.37
C LYS A 198 33.61 15.81 13.57
N ALA A 199 34.33 15.91 14.69
CA ALA A 199 34.04 15.16 15.92
C ALA A 199 32.66 15.56 16.50
N GLN A 200 32.32 16.84 16.48
CA GLN A 200 30.99 17.30 16.93
C GLN A 200 29.85 16.72 16.08
N VAL A 201 30.03 16.63 14.76
CA VAL A 201 29.06 15.96 13.88
C VAL A 201 28.97 14.48 14.21
N ALA A 202 30.09 13.81 14.48
CA ALA A 202 30.10 12.39 14.86
C ALA A 202 29.31 12.14 16.15
N VAL A 203 29.49 12.99 17.18
CA VAL A 203 28.69 12.95 18.43
C VAL A 203 27.20 13.09 18.12
N ALA A 204 26.84 14.09 17.29
CA ALA A 204 25.42 14.34 16.95
C ALA A 204 24.80 13.18 16.13
N VAL A 205 25.60 12.49 15.32
CA VAL A 205 25.16 11.29 14.58
C VAL A 205 24.96 10.12 15.54
N ALA A 206 25.94 9.85 16.41
CA ALA A 206 25.84 8.76 17.38
C ALA A 206 24.64 8.93 18.33
N GLN A 207 24.39 10.16 18.80
CA GLN A 207 23.23 10.48 19.62
C GLN A 207 21.91 10.21 18.87
N ARG A 208 21.78 10.66 17.64
CA ARG A 208 20.58 10.39 16.82
C ARG A 208 20.37 8.90 16.57
N ASN A 209 21.47 8.14 16.41
CA ASN A 209 21.37 6.71 16.25
C ASN A 209 20.78 6.07 17.52
N ILE A 210 21.26 6.45 18.71
CA ILE A 210 20.71 6.00 20.00
C ILE A 210 19.23 6.37 20.13
N ASP A 211 18.87 7.63 19.84
CA ASP A 211 17.49 8.09 19.93
C ASP A 211 16.55 7.30 18.98
N SER A 212 17.07 6.87 17.83
CA SER A 212 16.30 6.09 16.86
C SER A 212 16.08 4.63 17.25
N LEU A 213 16.87 4.09 18.22
CA LEU A 213 16.69 2.74 18.74
C LEU A 213 15.46 2.59 19.64
N LEU A 214 14.90 3.68 20.10
CA LEU A 214 13.62 3.72 20.81
C LEU A 214 12.49 4.04 19.82
N MET A 215 11.84 3.01 19.31
CA MET A 215 10.71 3.17 18.39
C MET A 215 9.45 3.52 19.18
N ARG A 216 8.95 4.75 19.02
CA ARG A 216 7.78 5.26 19.74
C ARG A 216 6.57 5.38 18.84
N ALA A 217 5.38 5.23 19.43
CA ALA A 217 4.10 5.42 18.77
C ALA A 217 3.85 6.90 18.42
N PRO A 218 3.60 7.26 17.16
CA PRO A 218 3.30 8.64 16.78
C PRO A 218 1.85 9.06 17.06
N PHE A 219 0.94 8.10 17.30
CA PHE A 219 -0.47 8.31 17.64
C PHE A 219 -1.01 7.12 18.42
N ASP A 220 -2.19 7.27 19.01
CA ASP A 220 -2.89 6.22 19.74
C ASP A 220 -3.40 5.15 18.78
N GLY A 221 -3.18 3.87 19.11
CA GLY A 221 -3.62 2.79 18.23
C GLY A 221 -3.34 1.40 18.77
N VAL A 222 -3.49 0.42 17.92
CA VAL A 222 -3.16 -0.98 18.19
C VAL A 222 -1.97 -1.40 17.35
N VAL A 223 -1.00 -2.05 17.98
CA VAL A 223 0.19 -2.56 17.29
C VAL A 223 -0.06 -3.94 16.72
N SER A 224 0.33 -4.13 15.47
CA SER A 224 0.41 -5.44 14.81
C SER A 224 1.87 -5.76 14.52
N ILE A 225 2.42 -6.76 15.18
CA ILE A 225 3.80 -7.21 14.93
C ILE A 225 3.82 -8.02 13.62
N LYS A 226 4.87 -7.83 12.84
CA LYS A 226 5.05 -8.54 11.56
C LYS A 226 5.83 -9.83 11.74
N GLN A 227 5.72 -10.69 10.73
CA GLN A 227 6.40 -11.98 10.72
C GLN A 227 7.90 -11.83 10.50
N ASN A 228 8.69 -12.62 11.25
CA ASN A 228 10.14 -12.67 11.12
C ASN A 228 10.56 -13.67 10.03
N PHE A 229 10.78 -13.16 8.81
CA PHE A 229 11.25 -13.98 7.69
C PHE A 229 12.67 -14.51 7.88
N ASN A 230 13.46 -13.92 8.79
CA ASN A 230 14.83 -14.32 9.06
C ASN A 230 14.92 -15.45 10.11
N ALA A 231 13.85 -15.75 10.83
CA ALA A 231 13.82 -16.76 11.90
C ALA A 231 14.30 -18.15 11.45
N TYR A 232 14.15 -18.47 10.17
CA TYR A 232 14.58 -19.74 9.57
C TYR A 232 15.65 -19.57 8.47
N GLY A 233 16.51 -18.54 8.59
CA GLY A 233 17.56 -18.30 7.60
C GLY A 233 17.07 -17.86 6.22
N GLY A 234 15.86 -17.32 6.11
CA GLY A 234 15.27 -16.84 4.86
C GLY A 234 14.71 -17.94 3.94
N ILE A 235 14.72 -19.20 4.39
CA ILE A 235 14.18 -20.33 3.60
C ILE A 235 12.71 -20.52 3.97
N VAL A 236 11.82 -20.21 3.04
CA VAL A 236 10.36 -20.41 3.20
C VAL A 236 9.99 -21.77 2.63
N PHE A 237 9.67 -22.72 3.48
CA PHE A 237 9.05 -23.96 3.06
C PHE A 237 7.53 -23.77 2.94
N GLY A 238 6.93 -24.16 1.82
CA GLY A 238 5.49 -24.06 1.65
C GLY A 238 4.74 -24.81 2.77
N GLY A 239 3.89 -24.06 3.50
CA GLY A 239 3.08 -24.61 4.59
C GLY A 239 3.60 -24.33 6.02
N THR A 240 4.78 -23.71 6.20
CA THR A 240 5.24 -23.27 7.53
C THR A 240 4.74 -21.85 7.82
N SER A 241 4.06 -21.70 8.96
CA SER A 241 3.73 -20.38 9.51
C SER A 241 4.99 -19.73 10.06
N MET A 242 5.34 -18.54 9.57
CA MET A 242 6.45 -17.76 10.10
C MET A 242 6.05 -17.18 11.46
N PRO A 243 6.95 -17.26 12.48
CA PRO A 243 6.69 -16.62 13.76
C PRO A 243 6.75 -15.10 13.63
N ASP A 244 6.00 -14.40 14.47
CA ASP A 244 6.16 -12.96 14.64
C ASP A 244 7.49 -12.63 15.32
N PHE A 245 8.00 -11.40 15.10
CA PHE A 245 9.17 -10.90 15.81
C PHE A 245 8.96 -10.93 17.33
N ARG A 246 10.02 -11.21 18.07
CA ARG A 246 10.04 -11.28 19.55
C ARG A 246 11.28 -10.59 20.11
N ALA A 247 11.22 -10.25 21.38
CA ALA A 247 12.42 -9.85 22.12
C ALA A 247 13.50 -10.96 22.06
N GLY A 248 14.74 -10.58 21.79
CA GLY A 248 15.87 -11.46 21.51
C GLY A 248 16.12 -11.76 20.04
N ASP A 249 15.18 -11.47 19.15
CA ASP A 249 15.38 -11.62 17.71
C ASP A 249 16.30 -10.52 17.17
N THR A 250 16.93 -10.81 16.01
CA THR A 250 17.71 -9.82 15.27
C THR A 250 16.96 -9.37 14.02
N ALA A 251 17.05 -8.08 13.70
CA ALA A 251 16.41 -7.51 12.52
C ALA A 251 17.37 -6.56 11.80
N GLY A 252 17.43 -6.66 10.48
CA GLY A 252 18.23 -5.76 9.64
C GLY A 252 17.56 -4.39 9.47
N GLY A 253 18.36 -3.34 9.31
CA GLY A 253 17.85 -1.99 9.04
C GLY A 253 16.90 -1.95 7.86
N GLY A 254 15.80 -1.24 7.99
CA GLY A 254 14.74 -1.14 6.96
C GLY A 254 13.76 -2.32 6.93
N THR A 255 13.90 -3.32 7.79
CA THR A 255 12.92 -4.41 7.92
C THR A 255 11.62 -3.87 8.53
N LEU A 256 10.48 -4.26 7.99
CA LEU A 256 9.17 -3.95 8.56
C LEU A 256 8.95 -4.78 9.83
N LEU A 257 8.96 -4.11 10.99
CA LEU A 257 8.83 -4.75 12.29
C LEU A 257 7.39 -4.78 12.78
N ALA A 258 6.70 -3.66 12.68
CA ALA A 258 5.35 -3.49 13.21
C ALA A 258 4.52 -2.56 12.34
N GLU A 259 3.22 -2.59 12.54
CA GLU A 259 2.26 -1.64 11.99
C GLU A 259 1.40 -1.11 13.14
N LEU A 260 1.38 0.21 13.28
CA LEU A 260 0.50 0.89 14.22
C LEU A 260 -0.79 1.26 13.49
N ILE A 261 -1.92 0.80 14.01
CA ILE A 261 -3.25 0.90 13.40
C ILE A 261 -4.12 1.78 14.27
N ASP A 262 -4.58 2.89 13.73
CA ASP A 262 -5.55 3.77 14.40
C ASP A 262 -6.94 3.09 14.42
N THR A 263 -7.48 2.86 15.59
CA THR A 263 -8.80 2.25 15.78
C THR A 263 -9.93 3.25 15.93
N SER A 264 -9.64 4.56 15.86
CA SER A 264 -10.66 5.62 15.99
C SER A 264 -11.54 5.76 14.78
N GLY A 265 -11.05 5.39 13.60
CA GLY A 265 -11.77 5.46 12.32
C GLY A 265 -11.59 4.20 11.48
N VAL A 266 -12.68 3.78 10.85
CA VAL A 266 -12.68 2.64 9.91
C VAL A 266 -13.22 3.10 8.57
N GLU A 267 -12.52 2.76 7.51
CA GLU A 267 -13.04 2.86 6.16
C GLU A 267 -13.29 1.47 5.59
N VAL A 268 -14.28 1.37 4.73
CA VAL A 268 -14.60 0.13 4.03
C VAL A 268 -14.12 0.25 2.60
N THR A 269 -13.37 -0.73 2.15
CA THR A 269 -12.92 -0.82 0.76
C THR A 269 -13.37 -2.16 0.19
N ALA A 270 -13.80 -2.15 -1.08
CA ALA A 270 -14.19 -3.37 -1.77
C ALA A 270 -13.67 -3.39 -3.20
N LYS A 271 -13.76 -4.57 -3.81
CA LYS A 271 -13.45 -4.75 -5.23
C LYS A 271 -14.74 -5.01 -6.01
N LEU A 272 -15.02 -4.12 -6.94
CA LEU A 272 -16.20 -4.15 -7.81
C LEU A 272 -15.85 -4.84 -9.13
N ALA A 273 -16.67 -5.78 -9.59
CA ALA A 273 -16.51 -6.41 -10.89
C ALA A 273 -16.75 -5.41 -12.04
N GLU A 274 -16.07 -5.58 -13.17
CA GLU A 274 -16.18 -4.69 -14.35
C GLU A 274 -17.62 -4.56 -14.85
N GLN A 275 -18.38 -5.65 -14.84
CA GLN A 275 -19.78 -5.67 -15.28
C GLN A 275 -20.70 -4.77 -14.43
N ASP A 276 -20.38 -4.53 -13.17
CA ASP A 276 -21.18 -3.76 -12.22
C ASP A 276 -20.74 -2.29 -12.12
N ARG A 277 -19.58 -1.96 -12.75
CA ARG A 277 -19.00 -0.61 -12.69
C ARG A 277 -19.96 0.49 -13.16
N ALA A 278 -20.75 0.22 -14.20
CA ALA A 278 -21.70 1.19 -14.76
C ALA A 278 -22.89 1.49 -13.81
N ASN A 279 -23.17 0.60 -12.86
CA ASN A 279 -24.32 0.71 -11.94
C ASN A 279 -23.96 1.41 -10.62
N VAL A 280 -22.67 1.72 -10.41
CA VAL A 280 -22.19 2.29 -9.15
C VAL A 280 -21.59 3.68 -9.38
N ALA A 281 -22.09 4.64 -8.60
CA ALA A 281 -21.67 6.04 -8.62
C ALA A 281 -21.43 6.57 -7.19
N PRO A 282 -20.54 7.56 -7.01
CA PRO A 282 -20.37 8.24 -5.73
C PRO A 282 -21.68 8.80 -5.18
N GLY A 283 -21.85 8.74 -3.86
CA GLY A 283 -23.04 9.23 -3.15
C GLY A 283 -24.17 8.21 -3.00
N GLN A 284 -24.12 7.06 -3.65
CA GLN A 284 -25.13 6.02 -3.49
C GLN A 284 -25.12 5.43 -2.05
N PRO A 285 -26.29 5.15 -1.48
CA PRO A 285 -26.40 4.54 -0.16
C PRO A 285 -25.97 3.07 -0.20
N VAL A 286 -25.27 2.64 0.86
CA VAL A 286 -24.79 1.26 1.01
C VAL A 286 -25.17 0.71 2.37
N GLU A 287 -25.48 -0.57 2.40
CA GLU A 287 -25.63 -1.38 3.59
C GLU A 287 -24.42 -2.32 3.70
N ILE A 288 -23.75 -2.31 4.84
CA ILE A 288 -22.53 -3.06 5.08
C ILE A 288 -22.81 -4.04 6.22
N LEU A 289 -22.70 -5.30 5.94
CA LEU A 289 -22.85 -6.40 6.89
C LEU A 289 -21.45 -6.93 7.23
N VAL A 290 -21.06 -6.81 8.49
CA VAL A 290 -19.74 -7.23 8.96
C VAL A 290 -19.77 -8.73 9.28
N ASP A 291 -18.88 -9.52 8.66
CA ASP A 291 -18.90 -10.99 8.80
C ASP A 291 -18.62 -11.44 10.24
N ALA A 292 -17.78 -10.72 10.98
CA ALA A 292 -17.48 -11.01 12.39
C ALA A 292 -18.63 -10.66 13.35
N SER A 293 -19.62 -9.89 12.91
CA SER A 293 -20.75 -9.44 13.73
C SER A 293 -22.01 -9.34 12.86
N PRO A 294 -22.69 -10.47 12.56
CA PRO A 294 -23.82 -10.50 11.63
C PRO A 294 -25.01 -9.64 12.05
N ASP A 295 -25.13 -9.34 13.33
CA ASP A 295 -26.17 -8.46 13.87
C ASP A 295 -25.88 -6.97 13.65
N LEU A 296 -24.63 -6.62 13.34
CA LEU A 296 -24.21 -5.24 13.14
C LEU A 296 -24.32 -4.85 11.66
N ARG A 297 -25.35 -4.07 11.35
CA ARG A 297 -25.55 -3.46 10.04
C ARG A 297 -25.08 -2.02 10.06
N LEU A 298 -24.06 -1.73 9.31
CA LEU A 298 -23.56 -0.37 9.14
C LEU A 298 -24.17 0.24 7.89
N GLN A 299 -24.51 1.51 7.98
CA GLN A 299 -24.95 2.29 6.83
C GLN A 299 -23.84 3.22 6.38
N GLY A 300 -23.76 3.44 5.10
CA GLY A 300 -22.76 4.31 4.51
C GLY A 300 -23.16 4.86 3.16
N THR A 301 -22.20 5.51 2.53
CA THR A 301 -22.32 6.00 1.16
C THR A 301 -21.07 5.68 0.36
N VAL A 302 -21.21 5.48 -0.94
CA VAL A 302 -20.06 5.34 -1.85
C VAL A 302 -19.29 6.65 -1.85
N ARG A 303 -18.03 6.64 -1.39
CA ARG A 303 -17.14 7.80 -1.41
C ARG A 303 -16.54 8.00 -2.80
N SER A 304 -15.94 6.95 -3.32
CA SER A 304 -15.25 6.99 -4.62
C SER A 304 -15.20 5.62 -5.27
N VAL A 305 -15.17 5.62 -6.59
CA VAL A 305 -14.95 4.42 -7.41
C VAL A 305 -13.76 4.69 -8.31
N SER A 306 -12.76 3.82 -8.26
CA SER A 306 -11.57 3.95 -9.10
C SER A 306 -11.95 3.97 -10.58
N SER A 307 -11.28 4.80 -11.36
CA SER A 307 -11.35 4.79 -12.82
C SER A 307 -10.37 3.81 -13.47
N VAL A 308 -9.41 3.28 -12.69
CA VAL A 308 -8.41 2.33 -13.16
C VAL A 308 -8.72 0.96 -12.59
N ALA A 309 -8.78 -0.05 -13.45
CA ALA A 309 -8.97 -1.43 -13.04
C ALA A 309 -7.65 -2.01 -12.51
N SER A 310 -7.69 -2.66 -11.36
CA SER A 310 -6.60 -3.43 -10.79
C SER A 310 -6.68 -4.89 -11.25
N ARG A 311 -5.51 -5.49 -11.62
CA ARG A 311 -5.39 -6.93 -11.83
C ARG A 311 -4.63 -7.52 -10.66
N GLN A 312 -5.14 -8.57 -10.08
CA GLN A 312 -4.37 -9.38 -9.13
C GLN A 312 -3.48 -10.36 -9.90
N MET A 313 -2.18 -10.32 -9.62
CA MET A 313 -1.15 -11.06 -10.36
C MET A 313 -1.26 -12.59 -10.22
N PHE A 314 -2.04 -13.09 -9.24
CA PHE A 314 -2.21 -14.52 -8.94
C PHE A 314 -3.64 -15.02 -9.09
N GLU A 315 -4.58 -14.22 -9.59
CA GLU A 315 -5.96 -14.67 -9.81
C GLU A 315 -6.11 -15.27 -11.21
N ALA A 316 -6.39 -16.56 -11.28
CA ALA A 316 -6.48 -17.33 -12.53
C ALA A 316 -7.62 -16.87 -13.47
N SER A 317 -8.61 -16.11 -12.95
CA SER A 317 -9.79 -15.68 -13.72
C SER A 317 -9.54 -14.51 -14.66
N GLY A 318 -8.46 -13.74 -14.47
CA GLY A 318 -8.15 -12.59 -15.32
C GLY A 318 -9.17 -11.43 -15.25
N ASP A 319 -10.15 -11.49 -14.34
CA ASP A 319 -11.22 -10.54 -14.21
C ASP A 319 -10.69 -9.19 -13.73
N ARG A 320 -11.14 -8.13 -14.39
CA ARG A 320 -10.81 -6.77 -13.98
C ARG A 320 -11.71 -6.35 -12.83
N LYS A 321 -11.09 -5.83 -11.77
CA LYS A 321 -11.80 -5.32 -10.60
C LYS A 321 -11.47 -3.85 -10.39
N PHE A 322 -12.44 -3.06 -9.95
CA PHE A 322 -12.27 -1.66 -9.63
C PHE A 322 -12.33 -1.48 -8.12
N ASP A 323 -11.39 -0.71 -7.59
CA ASP A 323 -11.39 -0.40 -6.17
C ASP A 323 -12.47 0.64 -5.86
N ILE A 324 -13.24 0.38 -4.81
CA ILE A 324 -14.32 1.24 -4.34
C ILE A 324 -14.14 1.48 -2.84
N ALA A 325 -14.31 2.73 -2.42
CA ALA A 325 -14.23 3.15 -1.03
C ALA A 325 -15.58 3.70 -0.55
N PHE A 326 -15.89 3.42 0.71
CA PHE A 326 -17.14 3.79 1.33
C PHE A 326 -16.91 4.62 2.58
N ASP A 327 -17.78 5.62 2.79
CA ASP A 327 -17.89 6.34 4.05
C ASP A 327 -18.93 5.64 4.94
N VAL A 328 -18.54 5.25 6.14
CA VAL A 328 -19.39 4.58 7.11
C VAL A 328 -20.00 5.60 8.05
N LYS A 329 -21.30 5.58 8.22
CA LYS A 329 -22.05 6.45 9.15
C LYS A 329 -22.39 5.69 10.43
N GLY A 330 -21.73 6.02 11.53
CA GLY A 330 -22.00 5.42 12.85
C GLY A 330 -21.43 4.01 13.01
N GLY A 331 -21.27 3.55 14.25
CA GLY A 331 -20.88 2.17 14.56
C GLY A 331 -19.42 1.79 14.27
N ALA A 332 -18.62 2.69 13.70
CA ALA A 332 -17.22 2.42 13.36
C ALA A 332 -16.37 2.02 14.58
N ALA A 333 -16.66 2.56 15.74
CA ALA A 333 -15.97 2.23 16.99
C ALA A 333 -16.23 0.80 17.52
N GLN A 334 -17.24 0.11 17.01
CA GLN A 334 -17.61 -1.25 17.43
C GLN A 334 -16.96 -2.33 16.55
N VAL A 335 -16.30 -1.93 15.48
CA VAL A 335 -15.74 -2.85 14.49
C VAL A 335 -14.22 -2.73 14.46
N ARG A 336 -13.55 -3.87 14.41
CA ARG A 336 -12.09 -3.91 14.34
C ARG A 336 -11.63 -3.86 12.87
N PRO A 337 -10.59 -3.09 12.54
CA PRO A 337 -9.93 -3.17 11.24
C PRO A 337 -9.44 -4.59 10.94
N GLY A 338 -9.44 -4.97 9.66
CA GLY A 338 -8.99 -6.30 9.20
C GLY A 338 -10.10 -7.33 9.07
N VAL A 339 -11.36 -6.97 9.32
CA VAL A 339 -12.52 -7.85 9.18
C VAL A 339 -13.14 -7.69 7.80
N SER A 340 -13.59 -8.80 7.21
CA SER A 340 -14.34 -8.79 5.94
C SER A 340 -15.81 -8.40 6.15
N ALA A 341 -16.39 -7.82 5.10
CA ALA A 341 -17.81 -7.42 5.10
C ALA A 341 -18.44 -7.66 3.74
N ALA A 342 -19.73 -8.03 3.77
CA ALA A 342 -20.59 -8.05 2.60
C ALA A 342 -21.24 -6.67 2.43
N ILE A 343 -21.15 -6.11 1.24
CA ILE A 343 -21.61 -4.75 0.93
C ILE A 343 -22.70 -4.84 -0.12
N ALA A 344 -23.88 -4.27 0.20
CA ALA A 344 -24.98 -4.11 -0.72
C ALA A 344 -25.15 -2.63 -1.10
N ILE A 345 -24.80 -2.30 -2.33
CA ILE A 345 -24.90 -0.95 -2.89
C ILE A 345 -26.28 -0.80 -3.52
N SER A 346 -27.05 0.18 -3.09
CA SER A 346 -28.33 0.52 -3.71
C SER A 346 -28.07 1.40 -4.93
N GLY A 347 -28.19 0.80 -6.11
CA GLY A 347 -27.98 1.45 -7.40
C GLY A 347 -29.21 2.21 -7.88
N GLN A 348 -29.34 2.33 -9.21
CA GLN A 348 -30.43 3.05 -9.84
C GLN A 348 -31.77 2.37 -9.62
N VAL A 349 -32.79 3.16 -9.28
CA VAL A 349 -34.18 2.72 -9.17
C VAL A 349 -34.86 2.98 -10.51
N PHE A 350 -35.40 1.93 -11.12
CA PHE A 350 -36.23 2.02 -12.33
C PHE A 350 -37.69 1.95 -11.91
N GLU A 351 -38.36 3.10 -11.86
CA GLU A 351 -39.79 3.18 -11.58
C GLU A 351 -40.60 2.80 -12.80
N ASN A 352 -41.71 2.08 -12.57
CA ASN A 352 -42.65 1.65 -13.62
C ASN A 352 -41.98 0.86 -14.78
N ALA A 353 -40.88 0.13 -14.49
CA ALA A 353 -40.14 -0.65 -15.47
C ALA A 353 -40.76 -2.02 -15.70
N ILE A 354 -40.67 -2.53 -16.92
CA ILE A 354 -41.04 -3.90 -17.25
C ILE A 354 -39.81 -4.78 -16.96
N TYR A 355 -40.03 -5.83 -16.15
CA TYR A 355 -38.97 -6.75 -15.80
C TYR A 355 -39.40 -8.21 -15.93
N VAL A 356 -38.40 -9.05 -16.20
CA VAL A 356 -38.54 -10.48 -16.34
C VAL A 356 -37.50 -11.20 -15.48
N PRO A 357 -37.71 -12.45 -15.07
CA PRO A 357 -36.65 -13.25 -14.50
C PRO A 357 -35.45 -13.33 -15.45
N ARG A 358 -34.22 -13.23 -14.91
CA ARG A 358 -33.00 -13.27 -15.73
C ARG A 358 -32.92 -14.51 -16.64
N ALA A 359 -33.46 -15.63 -16.16
CA ALA A 359 -33.52 -16.88 -16.93
C ALA A 359 -34.38 -16.83 -18.20
N ALA A 360 -35.28 -15.82 -18.33
CA ALA A 360 -36.14 -15.64 -19.51
C ALA A 360 -35.45 -14.86 -20.64
N VAL A 361 -34.26 -14.31 -20.41
CA VAL A 361 -33.50 -13.56 -21.42
C VAL A 361 -32.42 -14.45 -22.00
N PHE A 362 -32.50 -14.69 -23.30
CA PHE A 362 -31.59 -15.53 -24.05
C PHE A 362 -30.78 -14.66 -25.02
N ASP A 363 -29.54 -15.05 -25.26
CA ASP A 363 -28.71 -14.46 -26.30
C ASP A 363 -28.88 -15.29 -27.59
N VAL A 364 -29.45 -14.68 -28.60
CA VAL A 364 -29.65 -15.29 -29.91
C VAL A 364 -28.88 -14.45 -30.93
N THR A 365 -27.81 -15.01 -31.51
CA THR A 365 -26.93 -14.32 -32.48
C THR A 365 -26.38 -12.97 -32.02
N GLY A 366 -26.04 -12.85 -30.71
CA GLY A 366 -25.50 -11.61 -30.13
C GLY A 366 -26.57 -10.56 -29.77
N GLN A 367 -27.87 -10.91 -29.88
CA GLN A 367 -28.96 -10.01 -29.48
C GLN A 367 -29.78 -10.59 -28.32
N PRO A 368 -30.00 -9.82 -27.25
CA PRO A 368 -30.89 -10.22 -26.16
C PRO A 368 -32.30 -10.45 -26.67
N THR A 369 -32.82 -11.65 -26.50
CA THR A 369 -34.11 -12.10 -27.02
C THR A 369 -34.91 -12.78 -25.95
N VAL A 370 -36.21 -12.50 -25.89
CA VAL A 370 -37.18 -13.13 -25.00
C VAL A 370 -38.19 -13.89 -25.85
N TYR A 371 -38.55 -15.12 -25.43
CA TYR A 371 -39.55 -15.92 -26.14
C TYR A 371 -40.91 -15.67 -25.50
N VAL A 372 -41.79 -14.94 -26.24
CA VAL A 372 -43.14 -14.62 -25.82
C VAL A 372 -44.08 -15.73 -26.20
N LYS A 373 -44.97 -16.16 -25.30
CA LYS A 373 -45.98 -17.19 -25.53
C LYS A 373 -47.08 -16.61 -26.40
N VAL A 374 -47.36 -17.27 -27.52
CA VAL A 374 -48.47 -17.00 -28.41
C VAL A 374 -49.37 -18.24 -28.50
N ALA A 375 -50.53 -18.11 -29.17
CA ALA A 375 -51.53 -19.22 -29.24
C ALA A 375 -50.99 -20.54 -29.74
N ASN A 376 -49.98 -20.50 -30.64
CA ASN A 376 -49.39 -21.70 -31.28
C ASN A 376 -47.92 -21.96 -30.88
N GLY A 377 -47.44 -21.47 -29.72
CA GLY A 377 -46.06 -21.74 -29.29
C GLY A 377 -45.38 -20.51 -28.71
N PHE A 378 -44.10 -20.33 -29.03
CA PHE A 378 -43.27 -19.23 -28.50
C PHE A 378 -42.65 -18.47 -29.69
N GLU A 379 -42.74 -17.15 -29.67
CA GLU A 379 -42.17 -16.25 -30.67
C GLU A 379 -40.95 -15.52 -30.11
N PRO A 380 -39.77 -15.58 -30.76
CA PRO A 380 -38.62 -14.82 -30.34
C PRO A 380 -38.82 -13.33 -30.61
N ARG A 381 -38.66 -12.47 -29.58
CA ARG A 381 -38.70 -11.02 -29.71
C ARG A 381 -37.40 -10.41 -29.16
N PRO A 382 -36.68 -9.64 -29.97
CA PRO A 382 -35.53 -8.93 -29.49
C PRO A 382 -35.94 -7.84 -28.51
N VAL A 383 -35.19 -7.72 -27.40
CA VAL A 383 -35.45 -6.75 -26.34
C VAL A 383 -34.20 -5.92 -26.02
N LYS A 384 -34.40 -4.71 -25.55
CA LYS A 384 -33.35 -3.86 -25.06
C LYS A 384 -33.25 -4.01 -23.54
N ILE A 385 -32.07 -4.42 -23.04
CA ILE A 385 -31.86 -4.53 -21.60
C ILE A 385 -31.39 -3.17 -21.09
N LYS A 386 -32.12 -2.60 -20.13
CA LYS A 386 -31.72 -1.37 -19.42
C LYS A 386 -30.86 -1.65 -18.21
N ALA A 387 -31.20 -2.71 -17.48
CA ALA A 387 -30.43 -3.13 -16.31
C ALA A 387 -30.61 -4.63 -16.06
N ARG A 388 -29.62 -5.24 -15.42
CA ARG A 388 -29.65 -6.62 -14.96
C ARG A 388 -29.38 -6.64 -13.46
N THR A 389 -30.20 -7.40 -12.73
CA THR A 389 -29.94 -7.79 -11.34
C THR A 389 -29.56 -9.27 -11.30
N GLU A 390 -29.28 -9.81 -10.15
CA GLU A 390 -28.99 -11.24 -9.99
C GLU A 390 -30.18 -12.11 -10.43
N THR A 391 -31.41 -11.69 -10.17
CA THR A 391 -32.62 -12.48 -10.39
C THR A 391 -33.48 -11.98 -11.55
N GLN A 392 -33.39 -10.72 -11.93
CA GLN A 392 -34.26 -10.04 -12.86
C GLN A 392 -33.50 -9.24 -13.92
N ALA A 393 -34.13 -9.03 -15.07
CA ALA A 393 -33.67 -8.11 -16.10
C ALA A 393 -34.78 -7.08 -16.40
N VAL A 394 -34.41 -5.80 -16.36
CA VAL A 394 -35.26 -4.70 -16.81
C VAL A 394 -35.14 -4.60 -18.32
N ILE A 395 -36.27 -4.73 -19.02
CA ILE A 395 -36.32 -4.77 -20.48
C ILE A 395 -37.22 -3.69 -21.05
N GLU A 396 -36.93 -3.30 -22.30
CA GLU A 396 -37.80 -2.45 -23.16
C GLU A 396 -38.15 -3.18 -24.45
N GLY A 397 -39.31 -2.85 -25.00
CA GLY A 397 -39.75 -3.35 -26.28
C GLY A 397 -40.86 -4.39 -26.23
N LEU A 398 -41.42 -4.65 -25.03
CA LEU A 398 -42.58 -5.54 -24.87
C LEU A 398 -43.70 -4.84 -24.12
N GLU A 399 -44.94 -5.20 -24.44
CA GLU A 399 -46.12 -4.72 -23.74
C GLU A 399 -46.61 -5.75 -22.68
N THR A 400 -47.14 -5.28 -21.58
CA THR A 400 -47.77 -6.12 -20.54
C THR A 400 -49.29 -6.12 -20.70
N PRO A 401 -49.99 -7.28 -20.44
CA PRO A 401 -49.46 -8.54 -19.92
C PRO A 401 -49.00 -9.49 -21.03
N ALA A 402 -47.84 -10.15 -20.83
CA ALA A 402 -47.36 -11.24 -21.70
C ALA A 402 -46.69 -12.33 -20.84
N GLU A 403 -46.73 -13.59 -21.29
CA GLU A 403 -45.99 -14.69 -20.69
C GLU A 403 -44.76 -14.99 -21.50
N VAL A 404 -43.62 -15.23 -20.81
CA VAL A 404 -42.31 -15.51 -21.43
C VAL A 404 -41.75 -16.84 -20.97
N ALA A 405 -41.05 -17.54 -21.84
CA ALA A 405 -40.42 -18.82 -21.52
C ALA A 405 -39.19 -18.64 -20.63
N LEU A 406 -39.02 -19.50 -19.63
CA LEU A 406 -37.84 -19.56 -18.76
C LEU A 406 -36.76 -20.49 -19.31
N VAL A 407 -37.06 -21.30 -20.33
CA VAL A 407 -36.16 -22.21 -21.01
C VAL A 407 -36.24 -21.95 -22.50
N ASN A 408 -35.12 -22.01 -23.19
CA ASN A 408 -35.07 -21.74 -24.63
C ASN A 408 -35.89 -22.82 -25.41
N PRO A 409 -37.03 -22.44 -26.07
CA PRO A 409 -37.90 -23.37 -26.75
C PRO A 409 -37.20 -24.08 -27.94
N SER A 410 -36.24 -23.40 -28.57
CA SER A 410 -35.50 -23.94 -29.74
C SER A 410 -34.53 -25.07 -29.33
N LYS A 411 -34.11 -25.13 -28.07
CA LYS A 411 -33.24 -26.20 -27.52
C LYS A 411 -34.02 -27.28 -26.80
N ALA A 412 -35.21 -27.00 -26.31
CA ALA A 412 -36.06 -27.97 -25.62
C ALA A 412 -36.60 -29.07 -26.54
N GLY A 413 -36.73 -28.81 -27.85
CA GLY A 413 -37.16 -29.79 -28.87
C GLY A 413 -36.09 -30.77 -29.33
N SER A 414 -34.82 -30.56 -28.99
CA SER A 414 -33.68 -31.40 -29.48
C SER A 414 -33.15 -32.40 -28.47
N SER A 415 -33.67 -32.46 -27.24
CA SER A 415 -33.14 -33.35 -26.19
C SER A 415 -33.90 -34.68 -25.97
N SER A 416 -34.82 -35.08 -26.87
CA SER A 416 -35.52 -36.38 -26.80
C SER A 416 -35.00 -37.36 -27.85
N LYS A 417 -33.72 -37.76 -27.80
CA LYS A 417 -33.25 -39.02 -28.37
C LYS A 417 -32.65 -39.84 -27.25
N PRO A 418 -33.25 -40.99 -26.84
CA PRO A 418 -32.62 -41.86 -25.88
C PRO A 418 -31.39 -42.48 -26.56
N GLY A 419 -30.24 -42.19 -26.03
CA GLY A 419 -28.98 -42.81 -26.43
C GLY A 419 -29.00 -44.30 -26.20
N SER A 420 -28.80 -45.04 -27.28
CA SER A 420 -28.54 -46.48 -27.32
C SER A 420 -27.40 -46.82 -26.36
N THR A 421 -27.71 -47.68 -25.40
CA THR A 421 -26.78 -48.31 -24.47
C THR A 421 -25.86 -49.26 -25.25
N ALA A 422 -24.64 -48.82 -25.54
CA ALA A 422 -23.56 -49.76 -25.91
C ALA A 422 -22.86 -50.19 -24.61
N GLY A 423 -22.99 -51.46 -24.28
CA GLY A 423 -22.35 -52.08 -23.11
C GLY A 423 -20.82 -52.10 -23.19
N PRO A 424 -20.14 -52.21 -22.08
CA PRO A 424 -18.68 -52.22 -22.04
C PRO A 424 -18.11 -53.56 -22.53
N GLN A 425 -17.20 -53.52 -23.51
CA GLN A 425 -16.36 -54.66 -23.88
C GLN A 425 -15.24 -54.83 -22.84
N PRO A 426 -14.94 -56.11 -22.45
CA PRO A 426 -13.84 -56.39 -21.53
C PRO A 426 -12.50 -56.32 -22.26
N GLN A 427 -11.57 -55.52 -21.80
CA GLN A 427 -10.17 -55.57 -22.18
C GLN A 427 -9.45 -56.66 -21.39
N ALA A 428 -8.78 -57.54 -22.11
CA ALA A 428 -7.88 -58.57 -21.59
C ALA A 428 -6.51 -57.98 -21.19
N PRO A 429 -5.78 -58.59 -20.24
CA PRO A 429 -4.56 -58.05 -19.69
C PRO A 429 -3.33 -58.35 -20.58
N ARG A 430 -2.43 -57.39 -20.63
CA ARG A 430 -0.99 -57.58 -20.85
C ARG A 430 -0.19 -56.73 -19.87
#